data_d9c827a41695ca516787aa19e24bcfc0
#
_entry.id   d9c827a41695ca516787aa19e24bcfc0
#
_cell.length_a   1.000
_cell.length_b   1.000
_cell.length_c   1.000
_cell.angle_alpha   90.00
_cell.angle_beta   90.00
_cell.angle_gamma   90.00
#
_symmetry.space_group_name_H-M   'P 1'
#
loop_
_entity.id
_entity.type
_entity.pdbx_description
1 polymer ?
#
loop_
_entity_poly.entity_id
_entity_poly.type
_entity_poly.pdbx_seq_one_letter_code
_entity_poly.pdbx_strand_id
1 'polypeptide(L)'
;YGRSNLGRGIILYDALGTHWLVYNIDLETPFLDIADDKSTFDSVKYPGDMLRDKIGDCDDLTALFGSLMANLGIESMFLDVFKPGAGHIFLMFDSGIKPEDVEKFFQDESEVVVLNDKVWIPVEATLVGKPFFSAWKQGALKYNEMKAENYVNEFSVKEAKAINSFVSGESLGISSSWIPFW
;
A
#
# COMPACT_ATOMS: atom_id res chain seq x y z
N TYR A 1 17.40 15.65 2.81
CA TYR A 1 16.40 14.57 2.97
C TYR A 1 15.09 14.86 2.20
N GLY A 2 14.50 16.05 2.22
CA GLY A 2 13.18 16.34 1.66
C GLY A 2 13.06 16.40 0.12
N ARG A 3 14.11 16.14 -0.66
CA ARG A 3 14.06 16.20 -2.13
C ARG A 3 14.06 14.82 -2.83
N SER A 4 14.52 13.76 -2.18
CA SER A 4 14.44 12.39 -2.69
C SER A 4 13.08 11.78 -2.44
N ASN A 5 12.67 10.81 -3.27
CA ASN A 5 11.43 10.08 -3.05
C ASN A 5 11.42 9.39 -1.68
N LEU A 6 12.54 8.72 -1.32
CA LEU A 6 12.69 8.11 0.01
C LEU A 6 12.47 9.14 1.13
N GLY A 7 13.15 10.30 1.06
CA GLY A 7 12.99 11.33 2.09
C GLY A 7 11.57 11.88 2.20
N ARG A 8 10.88 12.07 1.06
CA ARG A 8 9.47 12.50 1.04
C ARG A 8 8.54 11.43 1.60
N GLY A 9 8.81 10.17 1.28
CA GLY A 9 8.05 9.03 1.82
C GLY A 9 8.14 8.92 3.33
N ILE A 10 9.35 9.06 3.89
CA ILE A 10 9.58 9.09 5.34
C ILE A 10 8.78 10.20 6.01
N ILE A 11 8.92 11.44 5.50
CA ILE A 11 8.24 12.61 6.06
C ILE A 11 6.72 12.44 6.01
N LEU A 12 6.20 11.95 4.89
CA LEU A 12 4.77 11.75 4.70
C LEU A 12 4.22 10.71 5.67
N TYR A 13 4.88 9.57 5.80
CA TYR A 13 4.45 8.50 6.69
C TYR A 13 4.44 8.96 8.16
N ASP A 14 5.51 9.60 8.61
CA ASP A 14 5.60 10.12 9.98
C ASP A 14 4.58 11.23 10.24
N ALA A 15 4.27 12.06 9.22
CA ALA A 15 3.20 13.05 9.30
C ALA A 15 1.81 12.40 9.49
N LEU A 16 1.52 11.29 8.82
CA LEU A 16 0.27 10.55 9.02
C LEU A 16 0.13 10.06 10.48
N GLY A 17 1.22 9.55 11.06
CA GLY A 17 1.25 9.16 12.47
C GLY A 17 0.99 10.34 13.42
N THR A 18 1.54 11.51 13.13
CA THR A 18 1.29 12.74 13.92
C THR A 18 -0.13 13.29 13.70
N HIS A 19 -0.79 12.94 12.62
CA HIS A 19 -2.20 13.27 12.38
C HIS A 19 -3.18 12.39 13.16
N TRP A 20 -2.68 11.47 13.98
CA TRP A 20 -3.45 10.57 14.85
C TRP A 20 -4.25 9.51 14.09
N LEU A 21 -3.77 9.08 12.92
CA LEU A 21 -4.32 7.93 12.24
C LEU A 21 -4.06 6.65 13.04
N VAL A 22 -5.06 5.80 13.12
CA VAL A 22 -5.02 4.55 13.89
C VAL A 22 -5.47 3.40 13.01
N TYR A 23 -4.69 2.33 13.03
CA TYR A 23 -5.11 1.05 12.46
C TYR A 23 -6.14 0.37 13.37
N ASN A 24 -7.23 -0.08 12.78
CA ASN A 24 -8.24 -0.91 13.45
C ASN A 24 -8.71 -1.99 12.48
N ILE A 25 -8.78 -3.21 12.96
CA ILE A 25 -9.29 -4.33 12.15
C ILE A 25 -10.78 -4.12 11.93
N ASP A 26 -11.23 -4.15 10.68
CA ASP A 26 -12.67 -4.19 10.39
C ASP A 26 -13.22 -5.56 10.82
N LEU A 27 -14.15 -5.52 11.78
CA LEU A 27 -14.82 -6.71 12.30
C LEU A 27 -16.13 -6.99 11.58
N GLU A 28 -16.63 -6.04 10.77
CA GLU A 28 -17.92 -6.16 10.07
C GLU A 28 -17.78 -6.79 8.68
N THR A 29 -16.63 -6.59 8.04
CA THR A 29 -16.27 -7.19 6.74
C THR A 29 -14.82 -7.68 6.73
N PRO A 30 -14.48 -8.72 7.51
CA PRO A 30 -13.12 -9.25 7.48
C PRO A 30 -12.81 -9.78 6.07
N PHE A 31 -11.67 -9.39 5.52
CA PHE A 31 -11.19 -9.83 4.20
C PHE A 31 -11.29 -11.36 3.98
N LEU A 32 -11.28 -12.13 5.07
CA LEU A 32 -11.41 -13.59 5.05
C LEU A 32 -12.81 -14.09 4.69
N ASP A 33 -13.85 -13.35 5.05
CA ASP A 33 -15.24 -13.74 4.74
C ASP A 33 -15.58 -13.46 3.28
N ILE A 34 -14.85 -12.54 2.64
CA ILE A 34 -15.00 -12.18 1.22
C ILE A 34 -14.38 -13.22 0.28
N ALA A 35 -13.35 -13.92 0.73
CA ALA A 35 -12.66 -14.93 -0.07
C ALA A 35 -13.57 -16.11 -0.50
N ASP A 36 -14.62 -16.39 0.29
CA ASP A 36 -15.58 -17.47 0.03
C ASP A 36 -16.91 -16.97 -0.58
N ASP A 37 -17.24 -15.68 -0.49
CA ASP A 37 -18.46 -15.10 -1.05
C ASP A 37 -18.17 -13.93 -2.00
N LYS A 38 -18.17 -14.22 -3.30
CA LYS A 38 -17.98 -13.21 -4.38
C LYS A 38 -19.06 -12.12 -4.44
N SER A 39 -20.08 -12.17 -3.59
CA SER A 39 -21.15 -11.17 -3.48
C SER A 39 -20.90 -10.11 -2.41
N THR A 40 -19.94 -10.34 -1.54
CA THR A 40 -19.57 -9.40 -0.48
C THR A 40 -18.44 -8.51 -0.98
N PHE A 41 -18.64 -7.19 -1.00
CA PHE A 41 -17.65 -6.21 -1.42
C PHE A 41 -17.03 -5.57 -0.17
N ASP A 42 -15.72 -5.64 -0.04
CA ASP A 42 -14.99 -4.80 0.89
C ASP A 42 -15.04 -3.35 0.42
N SER A 43 -15.26 -2.42 1.33
CA SER A 43 -15.40 -1.00 1.00
C SER A 43 -14.19 -0.22 1.50
N VAL A 44 -13.26 0.07 0.60
CA VAL A 44 -12.12 0.94 0.90
C VAL A 44 -12.60 2.38 1.10
N LYS A 45 -12.25 2.99 2.23
CA LYS A 45 -12.55 4.41 2.50
C LYS A 45 -11.79 5.33 1.55
N TYR A 46 -12.47 6.37 1.11
CA TYR A 46 -11.78 7.42 0.38
C TYR A 46 -10.72 8.11 1.25
N PRO A 47 -9.57 8.51 0.69
CA PRO A 47 -8.50 9.16 1.43
C PRO A 47 -8.95 10.37 2.25
N GLY A 48 -9.92 11.15 1.74
CA GLY A 48 -10.51 12.28 2.47
C GLY A 48 -11.30 11.85 3.71
N ASP A 49 -12.01 10.74 3.62
CA ASP A 49 -12.76 10.18 4.74
C ASP A 49 -11.81 9.60 5.79
N MET A 50 -10.78 8.87 5.34
CA MET A 50 -9.71 8.39 6.22
C MET A 50 -9.03 9.51 7.02
N LEU A 51 -8.70 10.63 6.37
CA LEU A 51 -8.09 11.78 7.06
C LEU A 51 -9.05 12.43 8.06
N ARG A 52 -10.36 12.40 7.81
CA ARG A 52 -11.39 12.93 8.70
C ARG A 52 -11.64 11.99 9.87
N ASP A 53 -11.87 10.72 9.59
CA ASP A 53 -12.31 9.71 10.56
C ASP A 53 -11.14 9.19 11.40
N LYS A 54 -9.92 9.22 10.85
CA LYS A 54 -8.65 8.87 11.50
C LYS A 54 -8.52 7.41 11.93
N ILE A 55 -9.39 6.55 11.44
CA ILE A 55 -9.41 5.13 11.74
C ILE A 55 -9.70 4.33 10.48
N GLY A 56 -8.95 3.29 10.24
CA GLY A 56 -9.12 2.41 9.09
C GLY A 56 -8.32 1.12 9.23
N ASP A 57 -8.55 0.20 8.34
CA ASP A 57 -7.86 -1.08 8.29
C ASP A 57 -6.69 -1.10 7.28
N CYS A 58 -6.26 -2.28 6.83
CA CYS A 58 -5.05 -2.39 6.02
C CYS A 58 -5.19 -1.79 4.62
N ASP A 59 -6.34 -1.93 3.99
CA ASP A 59 -6.61 -1.41 2.65
C ASP A 59 -6.86 0.10 2.67
N ASP A 60 -7.60 0.61 3.67
CA ASP A 60 -7.83 2.03 3.90
C ASP A 60 -6.52 2.81 4.06
N LEU A 61 -5.64 2.33 4.94
CA LEU A 61 -4.34 2.96 5.20
C LEU A 61 -3.40 2.85 4.00
N THR A 62 -3.43 1.71 3.32
CA THR A 62 -2.61 1.47 2.12
C THR A 62 -3.08 2.36 0.96
N ALA A 63 -4.38 2.46 0.74
CA ALA A 63 -4.96 3.34 -0.27
C ALA A 63 -4.67 4.81 0.02
N LEU A 64 -4.80 5.25 1.27
CA LEU A 64 -4.46 6.62 1.67
C LEU A 64 -2.98 6.93 1.39
N PHE A 65 -2.06 6.06 1.86
CA PHE A 65 -0.63 6.31 1.69
C PHE A 65 -0.22 6.28 0.21
N GLY A 66 -0.68 5.30 -0.56
CA GLY A 66 -0.46 5.23 -2.01
C GLY A 66 -0.98 6.46 -2.75
N SER A 67 -2.10 6.98 -2.31
CA SER A 67 -2.73 8.18 -2.80
C SER A 67 -1.87 9.41 -2.62
N LEU A 68 -1.39 9.59 -1.44
CA LEU A 68 -0.54 10.73 -1.09
C LEU A 68 0.81 10.63 -1.80
N MET A 69 1.36 9.43 -2.00
CA MET A 69 2.53 9.20 -2.86
C MET A 69 2.29 9.64 -4.29
N ALA A 70 1.15 9.26 -4.87
CA ALA A 70 0.79 9.66 -6.23
C ALA A 70 0.68 11.18 -6.38
N ASN A 71 0.11 11.88 -5.38
CA ASN A 71 0.07 13.35 -5.36
C ASN A 71 1.46 14.00 -5.31
N LEU A 72 2.45 13.32 -4.76
CA LEU A 72 3.84 13.75 -4.77
C LEU A 72 4.58 13.37 -6.07
N GLY A 73 3.91 12.69 -7.01
CA GLY A 73 4.52 12.15 -8.23
C GLY A 73 5.45 10.97 -7.96
N ILE A 74 5.26 10.26 -6.84
CA ILE A 74 6.03 9.07 -6.46
C ILE A 74 5.23 7.85 -6.87
N GLU A 75 5.83 6.98 -7.68
CA GLU A 75 5.19 5.72 -8.05
C GLU A 75 5.10 4.78 -6.84
N SER A 76 3.99 4.08 -6.73
CA SER A 76 3.76 3.05 -5.73
C SER A 76 3.09 1.82 -6.33
N MET A 77 3.35 0.68 -5.71
CA MET A 77 2.73 -0.60 -6.02
C MET A 77 2.04 -1.14 -4.77
N PHE A 78 0.86 -1.70 -4.95
CA PHE A 78 0.19 -2.45 -3.93
C PHE A 78 0.73 -3.88 -3.88
N LEU A 79 0.87 -4.40 -2.69
CA LEU A 79 1.34 -5.74 -2.38
C LEU A 79 0.19 -6.49 -1.72
N ASP A 80 -0.57 -7.20 -2.54
CA ASP A 80 -1.69 -8.02 -2.11
C ASP A 80 -1.17 -9.41 -1.72
N VAL A 81 -1.34 -9.75 -0.46
CA VAL A 81 -0.93 -11.05 0.09
C VAL A 81 -2.16 -11.90 0.32
N PHE A 82 -2.26 -12.98 -0.44
CA PHE A 82 -3.34 -13.94 -0.32
C PHE A 82 -2.80 -15.32 0.07
N LYS A 83 -2.91 -15.64 1.36
CA LYS A 83 -2.53 -16.93 1.94
C LYS A 83 -3.80 -17.62 2.47
N PRO A 84 -3.94 -18.97 2.38
CA PRO A 84 -5.10 -19.67 2.95
C PRO A 84 -5.35 -19.26 4.41
N GLY A 85 -6.53 -18.70 4.68
CA GLY A 85 -6.93 -18.22 5.99
C GLY A 85 -6.35 -16.86 6.42
N ALA A 86 -5.66 -16.14 5.53
CA ALA A 86 -5.16 -14.80 5.82
C ALA A 86 -5.04 -13.97 4.54
N GLY A 87 -5.62 -12.78 4.54
CA GLY A 87 -5.44 -11.77 3.52
C GLY A 87 -4.84 -10.51 4.12
N HIS A 88 -3.99 -9.82 3.37
CA HIS A 88 -3.40 -8.58 3.81
C HIS A 88 -2.91 -7.76 2.63
N ILE A 89 -3.07 -6.45 2.71
CA ILE A 89 -2.54 -5.53 1.71
C ILE A 89 -1.65 -4.48 2.36
N PHE A 90 -0.53 -4.20 1.73
CA PHE A 90 0.38 -3.12 2.07
C PHE A 90 1.00 -2.56 0.78
N LEU A 91 1.99 -1.70 0.82
CA LEU A 91 2.54 -1.11 -0.39
C LEU A 91 4.06 -1.03 -0.39
N MET A 92 4.61 -0.80 -1.58
CA MET A 92 5.97 -0.30 -1.75
C MET A 92 5.97 0.92 -2.66
N PHE A 93 6.95 1.82 -2.49
CA PHE A 93 7.10 3.00 -3.33
C PHE A 93 8.52 3.12 -3.90
N ASP A 94 8.63 3.75 -5.07
CA ASP A 94 9.91 4.02 -5.73
C ASP A 94 10.75 4.98 -4.89
N SER A 95 11.91 4.51 -4.41
CA SER A 95 12.85 5.29 -3.62
C SER A 95 13.49 6.45 -4.39
N GLY A 96 13.50 6.36 -5.73
CA GLY A 96 14.26 7.23 -6.62
C GLY A 96 15.77 6.94 -6.60
N ILE A 97 16.19 5.83 -5.97
CA ILE A 97 17.56 5.32 -5.99
C ILE A 97 17.68 4.34 -7.15
N LYS A 98 18.83 4.34 -7.84
CA LYS A 98 19.04 3.40 -8.94
C LYS A 98 19.52 2.04 -8.41
N PRO A 99 19.22 0.92 -9.11
CA PRO A 99 19.69 -0.41 -8.71
C PRO A 99 21.20 -0.50 -8.49
N GLU A 100 22.00 0.16 -9.33
CA GLU A 100 23.46 0.19 -9.21
C GLU A 100 24.02 0.94 -8.00
N ASP A 101 23.15 1.66 -7.30
CA ASP A 101 23.51 2.44 -6.12
C ASP A 101 23.01 1.80 -4.79
N VAL A 102 22.32 0.64 -4.84
CA VAL A 102 21.75 -0.02 -3.66
C VAL A 102 22.77 -0.18 -2.54
N GLU A 103 23.94 -0.79 -2.84
CA GLU A 103 25.00 -1.03 -1.86
C GLU A 103 25.57 0.26 -1.22
N LYS A 104 25.40 1.44 -1.89
CA LYS A 104 25.86 2.73 -1.36
C LYS A 104 24.91 3.31 -0.34
N PHE A 105 23.62 2.98 -0.42
CA PHE A 105 22.55 3.57 0.38
C PHE A 105 22.02 2.61 1.45
N PHE A 106 22.08 1.31 1.22
CA PHE A 106 21.52 0.29 2.10
C PHE A 106 22.58 -0.70 2.54
N GLN A 107 22.64 -0.94 3.85
CA GLN A 107 23.58 -1.92 4.44
C GLN A 107 23.06 -3.36 4.29
N ASP A 108 21.74 -3.51 4.23
CA ASP A 108 21.04 -4.78 4.05
C ASP A 108 20.12 -4.68 2.83
N GLU A 109 20.50 -5.36 1.77
CA GLU A 109 19.73 -5.36 0.52
C GLU A 109 18.36 -6.05 0.67
N SER A 110 18.18 -6.89 1.69
CA SER A 110 16.88 -7.52 1.98
C SER A 110 15.81 -6.53 2.46
N GLU A 111 16.22 -5.31 2.82
CA GLU A 111 15.29 -4.24 3.22
C GLU A 111 14.66 -3.51 2.04
N VAL A 112 15.11 -3.77 0.81
CA VAL A 112 14.59 -3.15 -0.41
C VAL A 112 14.21 -4.20 -1.46
N VAL A 113 13.41 -3.81 -2.43
CA VAL A 113 13.03 -4.66 -3.56
C VAL A 113 13.53 -4.03 -4.84
N VAL A 114 14.35 -4.76 -5.60
CA VAL A 114 14.76 -4.33 -6.94
C VAL A 114 13.84 -5.01 -7.96
N LEU A 115 13.03 -4.19 -8.63
CA LEU A 115 12.04 -4.66 -9.59
C LEU A 115 11.84 -3.62 -10.69
N ASN A 116 11.79 -4.07 -11.96
CA ASN A 116 11.56 -3.21 -13.13
C ASN A 116 12.52 -1.99 -13.17
N ASP A 117 13.80 -2.25 -12.96
CA ASP A 117 14.88 -1.23 -12.98
C ASP A 117 14.71 -0.10 -11.95
N LYS A 118 14.02 -0.38 -10.84
CA LYS A 118 13.78 0.53 -9.73
C LYS A 118 14.05 -0.14 -8.39
N VAL A 119 14.35 0.69 -7.40
CA VAL A 119 14.51 0.29 -6.00
C VAL A 119 13.30 0.73 -5.21
N TRP A 120 12.54 -0.23 -4.73
CA TRP A 120 11.28 -0.03 -4.02
C TRP A 120 11.48 -0.21 -2.51
N ILE A 121 10.76 0.60 -1.75
CA ILE A 121 10.72 0.54 -0.28
C ILE A 121 9.38 -0.06 0.14
N PRO A 122 9.35 -1.31 0.62
CA PRO A 122 8.12 -1.90 1.17
C PRO A 122 7.76 -1.23 2.51
N VAL A 123 6.48 -0.93 2.72
CA VAL A 123 6.00 -0.25 3.93
C VAL A 123 4.74 -0.91 4.44
N GLU A 124 4.77 -1.37 5.69
CA GLU A 124 3.60 -1.87 6.41
C GLU A 124 2.77 -0.68 6.93
N ALA A 125 1.72 -0.30 6.18
CA ALA A 125 0.92 0.88 6.48
C ALA A 125 0.15 0.78 7.81
N THR A 126 -0.17 -0.45 8.26
CA THR A 126 -0.88 -0.68 9.53
C THR A 126 -0.07 -0.30 10.77
N LEU A 127 1.23 -0.08 10.60
CA LEU A 127 2.10 0.43 11.66
C LEU A 127 2.10 1.97 11.75
N VAL A 128 1.16 2.66 11.12
CA VAL A 128 1.00 4.12 11.24
C VAL A 128 1.01 4.54 12.72
N GLY A 129 1.73 5.63 13.03
CA GLY A 129 1.98 6.04 14.42
C GLY A 129 3.24 5.43 15.05
N LYS A 130 3.86 4.44 14.44
CA LYS A 130 5.23 4.00 14.74
C LYS A 130 6.21 4.71 13.80
N PRO A 131 7.50 4.83 14.15
CA PRO A 131 8.50 5.40 13.26
C PRO A 131 8.52 4.69 11.89
N PHE A 132 8.70 5.45 10.80
CA PHE A 132 8.76 4.93 9.44
C PHE A 132 9.66 3.69 9.30
N PHE A 133 10.83 3.71 9.91
CA PHE A 133 11.79 2.59 9.81
C PHE A 133 11.23 1.28 10.38
N SER A 134 10.30 1.33 11.35
CA SER A 134 9.62 0.13 11.86
C SER A 134 8.66 -0.44 10.80
N ALA A 135 7.91 0.42 10.13
CA ALA A 135 6.99 0.03 9.06
C ALA A 135 7.74 -0.49 7.83
N TRP A 136 8.86 0.15 7.48
CA TRP A 136 9.72 -0.31 6.41
C TRP A 136 10.30 -1.70 6.68
N LYS A 137 10.95 -1.87 7.83
CA LYS A 137 11.53 -3.17 8.21
C LYS A 137 10.48 -4.29 8.22
N GLN A 138 9.31 -4.02 8.77
CA GLN A 138 8.21 -5.00 8.79
C GLN A 138 7.66 -5.28 7.38
N GLY A 139 7.54 -4.26 6.54
CA GLY A 139 7.12 -4.41 5.15
C GLY A 139 8.10 -5.25 4.34
N ALA A 140 9.40 -5.01 4.50
CA ALA A 140 10.45 -5.78 3.82
C ALA A 140 10.47 -7.25 4.26
N LEU A 141 10.38 -7.51 5.56
CA LEU A 141 10.29 -8.88 6.10
C LEU A 141 9.08 -9.62 5.53
N LYS A 142 7.90 -9.00 5.59
CA LYS A 142 6.64 -9.59 5.10
C LYS A 142 6.70 -9.85 3.59
N TYR A 143 7.21 -8.89 2.81
CA TYR A 143 7.38 -9.06 1.37
C TYR A 143 8.26 -10.29 1.06
N ASN A 144 9.45 -10.38 1.68
CA ASN A 144 10.39 -11.46 1.41
C ASN A 144 9.82 -12.83 1.80
N GLU A 145 9.17 -12.94 2.97
CA GLU A 145 8.49 -14.17 3.40
C GLU A 145 7.42 -14.60 2.41
N MET A 146 6.48 -13.70 2.11
CA MET A 146 5.33 -14.01 1.26
C MET A 146 5.75 -14.24 -0.20
N LYS A 147 6.77 -13.55 -0.68
CA LYS A 147 7.34 -13.73 -2.02
C LYS A 147 8.00 -15.11 -2.17
N ALA A 148 8.73 -15.56 -1.16
CA ALA A 148 9.34 -16.89 -1.14
C ALA A 148 8.29 -18.03 -1.18
N GLU A 149 7.12 -17.80 -0.62
CA GLU A 149 5.98 -18.72 -0.64
C GLU A 149 5.05 -18.54 -1.86
N ASN A 150 5.30 -17.58 -2.76
CA ASN A 150 4.47 -17.20 -3.91
C ASN A 150 3.07 -16.71 -3.53
N TYR A 151 2.93 -16.02 -2.42
CA TYR A 151 1.67 -15.44 -1.93
C TYR A 151 1.56 -13.93 -2.14
N VAL A 152 2.51 -13.26 -2.81
CA VAL A 152 2.45 -11.82 -3.13
C VAL A 152 2.03 -11.61 -4.57
N ASN A 153 1.01 -10.81 -4.76
CA ASN A 153 0.63 -10.23 -6.03
C ASN A 153 0.99 -8.74 -6.03
N GLU A 154 1.83 -8.32 -6.98
CA GLU A 154 2.32 -6.94 -7.12
C GLU A 154 1.56 -6.26 -8.25
N PHE A 155 0.91 -5.13 -7.97
CA PHE A 155 0.26 -4.34 -9.02
C PHE A 155 0.41 -2.84 -8.75
N SER A 156 0.65 -2.09 -9.81
CA SER A 156 0.80 -0.64 -9.71
C SER A 156 -0.55 0.06 -9.52
N VAL A 157 -0.53 1.22 -8.88
CA VAL A 157 -1.69 2.11 -8.83
C VAL A 157 -2.22 2.42 -10.23
N LYS A 158 -1.34 2.49 -11.22
CA LYS A 158 -1.72 2.72 -12.62
C LYS A 158 -2.48 1.54 -13.22
N GLU A 159 -2.07 0.30 -12.92
CA GLU A 159 -2.78 -0.92 -13.34
C GLU A 159 -4.13 -1.03 -12.65
N ALA A 160 -4.21 -0.77 -11.34
CA ALA A 160 -5.45 -0.73 -10.60
C ALA A 160 -6.44 0.27 -11.22
N LYS A 161 -5.99 1.46 -11.59
CA LYS A 161 -6.82 2.46 -12.29
C LYS A 161 -7.27 1.99 -13.67
N ALA A 162 -6.42 1.32 -14.44
CA ALA A 162 -6.77 0.80 -15.76
C ALA A 162 -7.87 -0.28 -15.68
N ILE A 163 -7.77 -1.18 -14.71
CA ILE A 163 -8.78 -2.22 -14.46
C ILE A 163 -10.12 -1.57 -14.11
N ASN A 164 -10.13 -0.60 -13.22
CA ASN A 164 -11.35 0.10 -12.80
C ASN A 164 -11.97 0.96 -13.93
N SER A 165 -11.19 1.52 -14.84
CA SER A 165 -11.74 2.25 -15.99
C SER A 165 -12.51 1.36 -16.96
N PHE A 166 -12.20 0.06 -17.03
CA PHE A 166 -12.97 -0.93 -17.78
C PHE A 166 -14.29 -1.31 -17.10
N VAL A 167 -14.36 -1.21 -15.78
CA VAL A 167 -15.56 -1.55 -14.98
C VAL A 167 -16.53 -0.39 -14.88
N SER A 168 -16.10 0.84 -15.06
CA SER A 168 -16.94 2.05 -15.06
C SER A 168 -17.76 2.27 -16.35
N GLY A 169 -17.65 1.40 -17.35
CA GLY A 169 -18.55 1.37 -18.48
C GLY A 169 -19.92 0.81 -18.05
N GLU A 170 -20.98 1.52 -18.35
CA GLU A 170 -22.41 1.36 -17.98
C GLU A 170 -23.04 -0.06 -18.00
N SER A 171 -22.25 -1.14 -18.13
CA SER A 171 -22.78 -2.49 -18.39
C SER A 171 -22.93 -3.42 -17.20
N LEU A 172 -22.48 -3.08 -15.99
CA LEU A 172 -22.48 -4.03 -14.87
C LEU A 172 -23.25 -3.61 -13.62
N GLY A 173 -23.89 -2.44 -13.56
CA GLY A 173 -24.67 -2.03 -12.40
C GLY A 173 -23.87 -1.99 -11.08
N ILE A 174 -22.55 -2.06 -11.15
CA ILE A 174 -21.66 -2.02 -10.00
C ILE A 174 -21.39 -0.54 -9.69
N SER A 175 -21.78 -0.13 -8.51
CA SER A 175 -21.52 1.19 -7.96
C SER A 175 -20.02 1.52 -8.08
N SER A 176 -19.71 2.75 -8.53
CA SER A 176 -18.37 3.31 -8.75
C SER A 176 -17.55 3.53 -7.45
N SER A 177 -17.76 2.68 -6.43
CA SER A 177 -17.17 2.83 -5.10
C SER A 177 -15.67 2.54 -5.01
N TRP A 178 -15.04 2.04 -6.09
CA TRP A 178 -13.62 1.67 -6.14
C TRP A 178 -12.70 2.68 -6.80
N ILE A 179 -13.17 3.87 -7.15
CA ILE A 179 -12.30 4.87 -7.79
C ILE A 179 -12.06 6.01 -6.79
N PRO A 180 -10.91 6.08 -6.14
CA PRO A 180 -10.47 7.36 -5.61
C PRO A 180 -10.27 8.30 -6.80
N PHE A 181 -11.10 9.33 -6.93
CA PHE A 181 -10.86 10.42 -7.87
C PHE A 181 -9.55 11.13 -7.46
N TRP A 182 -8.58 11.03 -8.35
CA TRP A 182 -7.35 11.83 -8.34
C TRP A 182 -7.46 12.96 -9.32
#